data_47a5c17b3db12563c05ed2cf4fc4e5e5
#
_entry.id   47a5c17b3db12563c05ed2cf4fc4e5e5
#
_cell.length_a   1.000
_cell.length_b   1.000
_cell.length_c   1.000
_cell.angle_alpha   90.00
_cell.angle_beta   90.00
_cell.angle_gamma   90.00
#
_symmetry.space_group_name_H-M   'P 1'
#
loop_
_entity.id
_entity.type
_entity.pdbx_description
1 polymer ?
#
loop_
_entity_poly.entity_id
_entity_poly.type
_entity_poly.pdbx_seq_one_letter_code
_entity_poly.pdbx_strand_id
1 'polypeptide(L)'
;LIQHAFQTVPYSDHTEHFIVDALRRTQQLTLSLVAIKANEIVGHIAISPVKISTGLDAWYGLGPLAVHPTQQHQGIGSALVQTALQHLKTQHAAGCVVLGDPDYYAKFGFQPTALQLADVPAHYFQALCFEDATATGWVSYAEAFSATN
;
A
#
# COMPACT_ATOMS: atom_id res chain seq x y z
N LEU A 1 15.61 -6.99 7.36
CA LEU A 1 16.05 -5.62 7.28
C LEU A 1 15.20 -4.84 6.28
N ILE A 2 14.80 -3.65 6.68
CA ILE A 2 13.96 -2.79 5.87
C ILE A 2 14.61 -1.43 5.79
N GLN A 3 14.72 -0.89 4.57
CA GLN A 3 15.27 0.45 4.38
C GLN A 3 14.52 1.18 3.27
N HIS A 4 14.59 2.49 3.29
CA HIS A 4 14.03 3.32 2.23
C HIS A 4 14.87 3.21 0.97
N ALA A 5 14.21 3.06 -0.18
CA ALA A 5 14.90 3.01 -1.46
C ALA A 5 13.95 3.41 -2.58
N PHE A 6 14.50 4.02 -3.62
CA PHE A 6 13.78 4.32 -4.84
C PHE A 6 14.21 3.34 -5.92
N GLN A 7 13.87 2.08 -5.72
CA GLN A 7 14.25 1.01 -6.62
C GLN A 7 13.03 0.25 -7.09
N THR A 8 13.01 -0.10 -8.36
CA THR A 8 12.03 -1.01 -8.90
C THR A 8 12.45 -2.42 -8.55
N VAL A 9 11.50 -3.25 -8.16
CA VAL A 9 11.76 -4.63 -7.76
C VAL A 9 11.47 -5.54 -8.94
N PRO A 10 12.49 -6.13 -9.57
CA PRO A 10 12.29 -6.83 -10.85
C PRO A 10 11.74 -8.24 -10.74
N TYR A 11 11.66 -8.81 -9.56
CA TYR A 11 11.20 -10.20 -9.38
C TYR A 11 9.71 -10.33 -9.14
N SER A 12 9.02 -9.22 -8.92
CA SER A 12 7.62 -9.26 -8.54
C SER A 12 6.71 -9.42 -9.75
N ASP A 13 5.41 -9.25 -9.57
CA ASP A 13 4.45 -9.26 -10.66
C ASP A 13 4.88 -8.31 -11.77
N HIS A 14 4.59 -8.69 -13.00
CA HIS A 14 5.08 -8.02 -14.19
C HIS A 14 4.63 -6.57 -14.36
N THR A 15 3.59 -6.12 -13.62
CA THR A 15 3.08 -4.76 -13.73
C THR A 15 3.40 -3.89 -12.52
N GLU A 16 3.79 -4.47 -11.39
CA GLU A 16 3.98 -3.72 -10.15
C GLU A 16 5.09 -2.67 -10.26
N HIS A 17 6.20 -3.00 -10.92
CA HIS A 17 7.29 -2.05 -11.08
C HIS A 17 6.89 -0.87 -11.97
N PHE A 18 5.97 -1.06 -12.92
CA PHE A 18 5.46 0.04 -13.73
C PHE A 18 4.66 1.02 -12.88
N ILE A 19 3.89 0.51 -11.92
CA ILE A 19 3.13 1.35 -11.00
C ILE A 19 4.08 2.18 -10.14
N VAL A 20 5.10 1.56 -9.57
CA VAL A 20 6.08 2.28 -8.73
C VAL A 20 6.83 3.33 -9.54
N ASP A 21 7.27 3.00 -10.75
CA ASP A 21 7.95 3.95 -11.62
C ASP A 21 7.04 5.13 -11.97
N ALA A 22 5.78 4.86 -12.27
CA ALA A 22 4.81 5.91 -12.59
C ALA A 22 4.52 6.80 -11.38
N LEU A 23 4.39 6.23 -10.18
CA LEU A 23 4.21 7.01 -8.95
C LEU A 23 5.41 7.93 -8.71
N ARG A 24 6.61 7.43 -8.97
CA ARG A 24 7.83 8.21 -8.80
C ARG A 24 7.91 9.36 -9.80
N ARG A 25 7.61 9.09 -11.08
CA ARG A 25 7.63 10.12 -12.13
C ARG A 25 6.61 11.23 -11.91
N THR A 26 5.46 10.89 -11.32
CA THR A 26 4.38 11.84 -11.05
C THR A 26 4.46 12.45 -9.66
N GLN A 27 5.50 12.11 -8.89
CA GLN A 27 5.71 12.59 -7.53
C GLN A 27 4.57 12.21 -6.58
N GLN A 28 3.95 11.06 -6.83
CA GLN A 28 2.84 10.54 -6.01
C GLN A 28 3.28 9.40 -5.09
N LEU A 29 4.56 9.06 -5.07
CA LEU A 29 5.09 8.03 -4.20
C LEU A 29 5.41 8.65 -2.84
N THR A 30 4.59 8.35 -1.85
CA THR A 30 4.77 8.86 -0.48
C THR A 30 5.88 8.12 0.25
N LEU A 31 5.93 6.80 0.08
CA LEU A 31 6.88 5.94 0.78
C LEU A 31 7.20 4.75 -0.10
N SER A 32 8.47 4.37 -0.13
CA SER A 32 8.92 3.15 -0.78
C SER A 32 9.93 2.47 0.15
N LEU A 33 9.62 1.25 0.53
CA LEU A 33 10.48 0.45 1.41
C LEU A 33 10.87 -0.84 0.72
N VAL A 34 12.09 -1.28 0.96
CA VAL A 34 12.55 -2.60 0.52
C VAL A 34 13.00 -3.41 1.72
N ALA A 35 12.81 -4.72 1.62
CA ALA A 35 13.37 -5.67 2.56
C ALA A 35 14.62 -6.28 1.92
N ILE A 36 15.71 -6.30 2.67
CA ILE A 36 16.98 -6.81 2.20
C ILE A 36 17.40 -7.99 3.06
N LYS A 37 17.79 -9.09 2.41
CA LYS A 37 18.28 -10.28 3.07
C LYS A 37 19.49 -10.80 2.27
N ALA A 38 20.63 -11.02 2.95
CA ALA A 38 21.86 -11.48 2.31
C ALA A 38 22.26 -10.59 1.12
N ASN A 39 22.16 -9.27 1.28
CA ASN A 39 22.49 -8.27 0.28
C ASN A 39 21.60 -8.28 -0.95
N GLU A 40 20.46 -8.97 -0.91
CA GLU A 40 19.50 -8.99 -2.01
C GLU A 40 18.18 -8.39 -1.59
N ILE A 41 17.50 -7.71 -2.53
CA ILE A 41 16.16 -7.20 -2.31
C ILE A 41 15.19 -8.37 -2.40
N VAL A 42 14.48 -8.65 -1.31
CA VAL A 42 13.54 -9.77 -1.23
C VAL A 42 12.09 -9.34 -1.06
N GLY A 43 11.84 -8.06 -0.85
CA GLY A 43 10.49 -7.53 -0.72
C GLY A 43 10.44 -6.04 -0.96
N HIS A 44 9.24 -5.55 -1.28
CA HIS A 44 9.00 -4.14 -1.54
C HIS A 44 7.56 -3.78 -1.21
N ILE A 45 7.36 -2.58 -0.68
CA ILE A 45 6.04 -1.98 -0.48
C ILE A 45 6.09 -0.51 -0.86
N ALA A 46 5.01 -0.02 -1.46
CA ALA A 46 4.84 1.38 -1.78
C ALA A 46 3.57 1.91 -1.13
N ILE A 47 3.59 3.19 -0.78
CA ILE A 47 2.45 3.91 -0.25
C ILE A 47 2.28 5.16 -1.09
N SER A 48 1.04 5.46 -1.47
CA SER A 48 0.72 6.66 -2.24
C SER A 48 -0.57 7.31 -1.74
N PRO A 49 -0.75 8.62 -1.94
CA PRO A 49 -1.98 9.26 -1.51
C PRO A 49 -3.16 8.80 -2.36
N VAL A 50 -4.35 8.78 -1.76
CA VAL A 50 -5.59 8.54 -2.46
C VAL A 50 -6.50 9.75 -2.29
N LYS A 51 -7.45 9.91 -3.21
CA LYS A 51 -8.48 10.93 -3.11
C LYS A 51 -9.77 10.30 -2.66
N ILE A 52 -10.52 11.02 -1.84
CA ILE A 52 -11.82 10.56 -1.36
C ILE A 52 -12.86 11.58 -1.79
N SER A 53 -13.96 11.10 -2.37
CA SER A 53 -14.99 11.97 -2.98
C SER A 53 -15.61 12.97 -2.01
N THR A 54 -15.56 12.70 -0.73
CA THR A 54 -16.08 13.60 0.31
C THR A 54 -15.08 14.67 0.75
N GLY A 55 -13.89 14.72 0.12
CA GLY A 55 -12.89 15.75 0.39
C GLY A 55 -11.99 15.47 1.60
N LEU A 56 -12.04 14.27 2.15
CA LEU A 56 -11.16 13.89 3.26
C LEU A 56 -9.71 13.88 2.83
N ASP A 57 -8.84 14.40 3.69
CA ASP A 57 -7.39 14.48 3.44
C ASP A 57 -6.61 13.46 4.24
N ALA A 58 -5.33 13.30 3.88
CA ALA A 58 -4.36 12.48 4.60
C ALA A 58 -4.72 10.99 4.61
N TRP A 59 -5.34 10.51 3.54
CA TRP A 59 -5.62 9.11 3.29
C TRP A 59 -4.66 8.57 2.26
N TYR A 60 -4.20 7.35 2.46
CA TYR A 60 -3.17 6.72 1.63
C TYR A 60 -3.59 5.32 1.21
N GLY A 61 -3.09 4.88 0.07
CA GLY A 61 -3.26 3.53 -0.42
C GLY A 61 -1.99 2.72 -0.21
N LEU A 62 -2.16 1.51 0.29
CA LEU A 62 -1.07 0.56 0.47
C LEU A 62 -0.99 -0.33 -0.76
N GLY A 63 0.17 -0.34 -1.41
CA GLY A 63 0.45 -1.19 -2.55
C GLY A 63 1.23 -0.47 -3.63
N PRO A 64 1.90 -1.19 -4.49
CA PRO A 64 2.03 -2.65 -4.49
C PRO A 64 2.83 -3.19 -3.30
N LEU A 65 2.52 -4.42 -2.91
CA LEU A 65 3.30 -5.18 -1.95
C LEU A 65 3.77 -6.46 -2.63
N ALA A 66 5.07 -6.71 -2.60
CA ALA A 66 5.64 -7.91 -3.23
C ALA A 66 6.73 -8.50 -2.35
N VAL A 67 6.75 -9.82 -2.28
CA VAL A 67 7.83 -10.56 -1.60
C VAL A 67 8.31 -11.63 -2.58
N HIS A 68 9.64 -11.74 -2.70
CA HIS A 68 10.26 -12.72 -3.58
C HIS A 68 9.68 -14.11 -3.30
N PRO A 69 9.30 -14.89 -4.34
CA PRO A 69 8.64 -16.18 -4.13
C PRO A 69 9.37 -17.15 -3.21
N THR A 70 10.71 -17.13 -3.22
CA THR A 70 11.50 -18.00 -2.34
C THR A 70 11.57 -17.53 -0.90
N GLN A 71 11.07 -16.32 -0.61
CA GLN A 71 11.15 -15.70 0.71
C GLN A 71 9.78 -15.45 1.33
N GLN A 72 8.72 -15.94 0.72
CA GLN A 72 7.38 -15.82 1.26
C GLN A 72 7.20 -16.67 2.51
N HIS A 73 6.20 -16.36 3.33
CA HIS A 73 5.88 -17.06 4.58
C HIS A 73 6.96 -16.96 5.65
N GLN A 74 7.80 -15.92 5.59
CA GLN A 74 8.85 -15.68 6.58
C GLN A 74 8.65 -14.37 7.34
N GLY A 75 7.48 -13.74 7.21
CA GLY A 75 7.17 -12.50 7.91
C GLY A 75 7.69 -11.24 7.24
N ILE A 76 8.26 -11.33 6.05
CA ILE A 76 8.80 -10.16 5.34
C ILE A 76 7.68 -9.21 4.94
N GLY A 77 6.61 -9.72 4.35
CA GLY A 77 5.46 -8.90 3.97
C GLY A 77 4.84 -8.21 5.18
N SER A 78 4.69 -8.94 6.29
CA SER A 78 4.15 -8.37 7.53
C SER A 78 5.04 -7.25 8.07
N ALA A 79 6.35 -7.43 8.04
CA ALA A 79 7.29 -6.41 8.50
C ALA A 79 7.21 -5.16 7.62
N LEU A 80 7.08 -5.33 6.30
CA LEU A 80 6.92 -4.21 5.39
C LEU A 80 5.63 -3.44 5.67
N VAL A 81 4.51 -4.14 5.83
CA VAL A 81 3.22 -3.50 6.14
C VAL A 81 3.29 -2.76 7.46
N GLN A 82 3.78 -3.39 8.52
CA GLN A 82 3.86 -2.78 9.85
C GLN A 82 4.75 -1.55 9.84
N THR A 83 5.88 -1.59 9.15
CA THR A 83 6.78 -0.45 9.05
C THR A 83 6.13 0.70 8.28
N ALA A 84 5.45 0.40 7.17
CA ALA A 84 4.75 1.41 6.39
C ALA A 84 3.65 2.08 7.21
N LEU A 85 2.86 1.30 7.94
CA LEU A 85 1.80 1.84 8.80
C LEU A 85 2.37 2.72 9.91
N GLN A 86 3.50 2.33 10.48
CA GLN A 86 4.16 3.15 11.50
C GLN A 86 4.61 4.49 10.95
N HIS A 87 5.15 4.52 9.73
CA HIS A 87 5.50 5.77 9.05
C HIS A 87 4.28 6.67 8.85
N LEU A 88 3.16 6.09 8.44
CA LEU A 88 1.93 6.86 8.24
C LEU A 88 1.44 7.47 9.56
N LYS A 89 1.48 6.71 10.64
CA LYS A 89 1.11 7.22 11.97
C LYS A 89 2.01 8.36 12.39
N THR A 90 3.30 8.25 12.16
CA THR A 90 4.28 9.30 12.51
C THR A 90 4.01 10.57 11.71
N GLN A 91 3.50 10.45 10.49
CA GLN A 91 3.15 11.59 9.64
C GLN A 91 1.74 12.13 9.90
N HIS A 92 1.05 11.60 10.91
CA HIS A 92 -0.32 12.00 11.26
C HIS A 92 -1.34 11.74 10.15
N ALA A 93 -1.17 10.63 9.41
CA ALA A 93 -2.15 10.20 8.43
C ALA A 93 -3.50 9.93 9.09
N ALA A 94 -4.59 10.22 8.39
CA ALA A 94 -5.93 9.92 8.87
C ALA A 94 -6.26 8.44 8.75
N GLY A 95 -5.73 7.78 7.73
CA GLY A 95 -5.95 6.37 7.53
C GLY A 95 -5.28 5.83 6.28
N CYS A 96 -5.47 4.55 6.06
CA CYS A 96 -4.91 3.81 4.94
C CYS A 96 -5.93 2.84 4.38
N VAL A 97 -5.98 2.72 3.06
CA VAL A 97 -6.85 1.75 2.39
C VAL A 97 -6.00 0.70 1.69
N VAL A 98 -6.58 -0.49 1.50
CA VAL A 98 -5.91 -1.57 0.80
C VAL A 98 -6.93 -2.40 0.03
N LEU A 99 -6.53 -2.84 -1.15
CA LEU A 99 -7.28 -3.80 -1.95
C LEU A 99 -6.49 -5.11 -1.95
N GLY A 100 -7.09 -6.17 -1.40
CA GLY A 100 -6.42 -7.46 -1.33
C GLY A 100 -7.14 -8.46 -0.46
N ASP A 101 -6.41 -9.49 -0.05
CA ASP A 101 -6.95 -10.58 0.75
C ASP A 101 -7.37 -10.08 2.14
N PRO A 102 -8.69 -10.13 2.46
CA PRO A 102 -9.17 -9.62 3.74
C PRO A 102 -8.60 -10.37 4.94
N ASP A 103 -8.35 -11.66 4.81
CA ASP A 103 -7.80 -12.44 5.93
C ASP A 103 -6.36 -12.02 6.22
N TYR A 104 -5.60 -11.72 5.19
CA TYR A 104 -4.22 -11.27 5.37
C TYR A 104 -4.16 -9.89 6.03
N TYR A 105 -4.95 -8.94 5.53
CA TYR A 105 -4.87 -7.56 6.02
C TYR A 105 -5.60 -7.34 7.34
N ALA A 106 -6.55 -8.22 7.70
CA ALA A 106 -7.26 -8.13 8.98
C ALA A 106 -6.30 -8.18 10.17
N LYS A 107 -5.22 -8.92 10.07
CA LYS A 107 -4.25 -9.03 11.17
C LYS A 107 -3.53 -7.73 11.49
N PHE A 108 -3.57 -6.76 10.57
CA PHE A 108 -2.99 -5.43 10.79
C PHE A 108 -4.03 -4.41 11.26
N GLY A 109 -5.28 -4.81 11.39
CA GLY A 109 -6.37 -3.94 11.80
C GLY A 109 -7.23 -3.41 10.66
N PHE A 110 -6.95 -3.77 9.41
CA PHE A 110 -7.81 -3.40 8.29
C PHE A 110 -9.15 -4.12 8.38
N GLN A 111 -10.20 -3.41 8.01
CA GLN A 111 -11.56 -3.97 7.98
C GLN A 111 -12.40 -3.24 6.95
N PRO A 112 -13.50 -3.85 6.49
CA PRO A 112 -14.45 -3.14 5.64
C PRO A 112 -15.02 -1.94 6.37
N THR A 113 -15.18 -0.83 5.66
CA THR A 113 -15.73 0.41 6.22
C THR A 113 -16.73 1.01 5.23
N ALA A 114 -17.19 2.23 5.50
CA ALA A 114 -18.06 2.95 4.60
C ALA A 114 -17.32 3.58 3.41
N LEU A 115 -15.99 3.46 3.35
CA LEU A 115 -15.22 3.85 2.17
C LEU A 115 -15.37 2.78 1.10
N GLN A 116 -15.54 3.20 -0.15
CA GLN A 116 -15.85 2.31 -1.25
C GLN A 116 -14.90 2.52 -2.43
N LEU A 117 -14.66 1.46 -3.17
CA LEU A 117 -13.87 1.50 -4.40
C LEU A 117 -14.72 0.90 -5.52
N ALA A 118 -14.82 1.62 -6.65
CA ALA A 118 -15.63 1.20 -7.79
C ALA A 118 -15.13 -0.12 -8.39
N ASP A 119 -16.07 -0.95 -8.86
CA ASP A 119 -15.81 -2.18 -9.61
C ASP A 119 -15.08 -3.26 -8.81
N VAL A 120 -15.14 -3.20 -7.48
CA VAL A 120 -14.48 -4.15 -6.60
C VAL A 120 -15.48 -4.68 -5.57
N PRO A 121 -15.51 -6.01 -5.32
CA PRO A 121 -16.31 -6.52 -4.22
C PRO A 121 -15.91 -5.90 -2.88
N ALA A 122 -16.92 -5.48 -2.11
CA ALA A 122 -16.68 -4.68 -0.91
C ALA A 122 -15.74 -5.35 0.10
N HIS A 123 -15.79 -6.66 0.23
CA HIS A 123 -14.97 -7.35 1.23
C HIS A 123 -13.48 -7.41 0.88
N TYR A 124 -13.10 -7.12 -0.36
CA TYR A 124 -11.70 -7.02 -0.75
C TYR A 124 -11.13 -5.63 -0.56
N PHE A 125 -11.96 -4.63 -0.27
CA PHE A 125 -11.50 -3.27 -0.05
C PHE A 125 -11.66 -2.92 1.43
N GLN A 126 -10.55 -2.70 2.10
CA GLN A 126 -10.51 -2.50 3.54
C GLN A 126 -9.78 -1.22 3.90
N ALA A 127 -10.08 -0.70 5.07
CA ALA A 127 -9.45 0.50 5.58
C ALA A 127 -8.99 0.33 7.02
N LEU A 128 -7.95 1.06 7.36
CA LEU A 128 -7.47 1.22 8.73
C LEU A 128 -7.55 2.69 9.06
N CYS A 129 -8.41 3.05 10.01
CA CYS A 129 -8.62 4.43 10.42
C CYS A 129 -7.75 4.73 11.63
N PHE A 130 -6.87 5.73 11.50
CA PHE A 130 -6.00 6.14 12.60
C PHE A 130 -6.68 7.18 13.50
N GLU A 131 -7.64 7.91 12.96
CA GLU A 131 -8.31 9.00 13.69
C GLU A 131 -9.83 8.82 13.72
N ASP A 132 -10.49 8.86 12.56
CA ASP A 132 -11.94 8.89 12.46
C ASP A 132 -12.47 7.67 11.70
N ALA A 133 -13.14 6.78 12.42
CA ALA A 133 -13.72 5.57 11.84
C ALA A 133 -15.03 5.83 11.07
N THR A 134 -15.52 7.07 11.05
CA THR A 134 -16.75 7.42 10.33
C THR A 134 -16.52 7.90 8.91
N ALA A 135 -15.30 7.81 8.41
CA ALA A 135 -14.97 8.24 7.05
C ALA A 135 -15.85 7.52 6.02
N THR A 136 -16.38 8.28 5.07
CA THR A 136 -17.23 7.79 3.99
C THR A 136 -16.80 8.37 2.67
N GLY A 137 -17.16 7.73 1.59
CA GLY A 137 -16.93 8.24 0.25
C GLY A 137 -16.35 7.20 -0.69
N TRP A 138 -16.17 7.61 -1.93
CA TRP A 138 -15.54 6.78 -2.96
C TRP A 138 -14.06 7.12 -3.03
N VAL A 139 -13.22 6.08 -3.04
CA VAL A 139 -11.78 6.22 -3.06
C VAL A 139 -11.31 6.14 -4.51
N SER A 140 -10.37 7.02 -4.86
CA SER A 140 -9.69 6.99 -6.16
C SER A 140 -8.19 6.91 -5.92
N TYR A 141 -7.56 5.88 -6.45
CA TYR A 141 -6.11 5.74 -6.43
C TYR A 141 -5.46 6.68 -7.45
N ALA A 142 -4.19 6.95 -7.27
CA ALA A 142 -3.43 7.71 -8.25
C ALA A 142 -3.50 7.02 -9.63
N GLU A 143 -3.52 7.82 -10.70
CA GLU A 143 -3.57 7.28 -12.08
C GLU A 143 -2.45 6.28 -12.36
N ALA A 144 -1.32 6.44 -11.69
CA ALA A 144 -0.18 5.54 -11.83
C ALA A 144 -0.53 4.08 -11.56
N PHE A 145 -1.60 3.79 -10.80
CA PHE A 145 -2.03 2.43 -10.52
C PHE A 145 -2.61 1.71 -11.73
N SER A 146 -2.90 2.42 -12.82
CA SER A 146 -3.31 1.80 -14.08
C SER A 146 -2.14 1.64 -15.06
N ALA A 147 -0.92 1.96 -14.66
CA ALA A 147 0.25 1.88 -15.52
C ALA A 147 0.60 0.43 -15.86
N THR A 148 0.83 0.16 -17.14
CA THR A 148 1.21 -1.17 -17.64
C THR A 148 2.55 -1.17 -18.37
N ASN A 149 3.13 -0.02 -18.59
CA ASN A 149 4.46 0.10 -19.19
C ASN A 149 5.08 1.47 -18.92
#